data_ce9fcf482c9c7b73b7859a3ded5d971b
#
_entry.id   ce9fcf482c9c7b73b7859a3ded5d971b
#
_cell.length_a   1.000
_cell.length_b   1.000
_cell.length_c   1.000
_cell.angle_alpha   90.00
_cell.angle_beta   90.00
_cell.angle_gamma   90.00
#
_symmetry.space_group_name_H-M   'P 1'
#
loop_
_entity.id
_entity.type
_entity.pdbx_description
1 polymer ?
#
loop_
_entity_poly.entity_id
_entity_poly.type
_entity_poly.pdbx_seq_one_letter_code
_entity_poly.pdbx_strand_id
1 'polypeptide(L)'
;MELDKNSTPTVKLYPNGDIYKGIIINDHREKKGTLIRNKTSTFNAELNLAIKHRLIIFYCADKESAKKKFPSQKINDIEIFYYEGDKYEGEFNNDLIEGKGIMTWVNGNKYEGEFKNNFFDGEGKLTFATKSYYQGQFKEGMQVGKGIFSYSNGDKYDGEWNNGLKEGQGRYEYHNGDIYVGQWKNDIKEGNGIFIYANKDKYEGNWEKNMKEGKGVLIYNNGDKYEGELKSNL
;
A
#
# COMPACT_ATOMS: atom_id res chain seq x y z
N MET A 1 9.55 -9.81 34.94
CA MET A 1 9.26 -8.48 34.39
C MET A 1 7.77 -8.26 34.57
N GLU A 2 7.39 -7.59 35.65
CA GLU A 2 5.99 -7.36 36.02
C GLU A 2 5.35 -6.46 34.97
N LEU A 3 4.24 -6.91 34.40
CA LEU A 3 3.35 -6.09 33.58
C LEU A 3 2.77 -4.98 34.45
N ASP A 4 3.14 -3.76 34.19
CA ASP A 4 2.60 -2.57 34.86
C ASP A 4 1.07 -2.56 34.68
N LYS A 5 0.34 -2.86 35.74
CA LYS A 5 -1.13 -3.03 35.78
C LYS A 5 -1.90 -1.72 35.58
N ASN A 6 -1.23 -0.61 35.35
CA ASN A 6 -1.82 0.73 35.32
C ASN A 6 -2.03 1.35 33.93
N SER A 7 -1.88 0.60 32.85
CA SER A 7 -2.06 1.14 31.50
C SER A 7 -3.47 0.90 30.97
N THR A 8 -4.44 1.67 31.47
CA THR A 8 -5.78 1.71 30.85
C THR A 8 -5.72 2.45 29.50
N PRO A 9 -6.39 1.93 28.46
CA PRO A 9 -6.49 2.66 27.20
C PRO A 9 -7.13 4.03 27.42
N THR A 10 -6.46 5.09 26.97
CA THR A 10 -6.91 6.48 27.04
C THR A 10 -7.29 6.98 25.67
N VAL A 11 -8.22 7.94 25.60
CA VAL A 11 -8.45 8.74 24.39
C VAL A 11 -7.79 10.10 24.61
N LYS A 12 -6.84 10.44 23.76
CA LYS A 12 -6.14 11.75 23.79
C LYS A 12 -6.43 12.52 22.51
N LEU A 13 -6.82 13.76 22.66
CA LEU A 13 -6.95 14.74 21.60
C LEU A 13 -5.70 15.59 21.55
N TYR A 14 -5.10 15.72 20.37
CA TYR A 14 -3.96 16.61 20.14
C TYR A 14 -4.41 17.99 19.62
N PRO A 15 -3.61 19.05 19.85
CA PRO A 15 -3.96 20.40 19.41
C PRO A 15 -4.18 20.57 17.89
N ASN A 16 -3.58 19.68 17.07
CA ASN A 16 -3.79 19.64 15.62
C ASN A 16 -5.08 18.91 15.21
N GLY A 17 -5.87 18.45 16.19
CA GLY A 17 -7.12 17.73 15.96
C GLY A 17 -6.97 16.21 15.73
N ASP A 18 -5.76 15.67 15.81
CA ASP A 18 -5.58 14.21 15.78
C ASP A 18 -6.17 13.57 17.04
N ILE A 19 -6.73 12.38 16.90
CA ILE A 19 -7.25 11.58 18.01
C ILE A 19 -6.44 10.31 18.14
N TYR A 20 -5.96 10.03 19.34
CA TYR A 20 -5.35 8.75 19.67
C TYR A 20 -6.19 8.00 20.70
N LYS A 21 -6.41 6.70 20.45
CA LYS A 21 -7.00 5.76 21.40
C LYS A 21 -6.03 4.62 21.63
N GLY A 22 -5.46 4.54 22.83
CA GLY A 22 -4.46 3.51 23.16
C GLY A 22 -3.77 3.78 24.48
N ILE A 23 -2.61 3.19 24.68
CA ILE A 23 -1.81 3.32 25.90
C ILE A 23 -0.88 4.53 25.75
N ILE A 24 -0.88 5.40 26.75
CA ILE A 24 0.01 6.56 26.86
C ILE A 24 0.85 6.37 28.12
N ILE A 25 2.18 6.42 27.99
CA ILE A 25 3.15 6.35 29.08
C ILE A 25 4.06 7.58 28.96
N ASN A 26 4.24 8.33 30.06
CA ASN A 26 5.04 9.55 30.09
C ASN A 26 4.71 10.51 28.94
N ASP A 27 3.41 10.68 28.66
CA ASP A 27 2.86 11.51 27.59
C ASP A 27 3.11 11.03 26.14
N HIS A 28 3.72 9.87 25.96
CA HIS A 28 3.98 9.24 24.65
C HIS A 28 3.02 8.09 24.35
N ARG A 29 2.67 7.93 23.06
CA ARG A 29 1.89 6.79 22.56
C ARG A 29 2.76 5.54 22.59
N GLU A 30 2.24 4.49 23.23
CA GLU A 30 2.97 3.25 23.43
C GLU A 30 2.13 2.03 23.09
N LYS A 31 2.79 0.92 22.74
CA LYS A 31 2.14 -0.35 22.44
C LYS A 31 1.11 -0.22 21.30
N LYS A 32 -0.05 -0.86 21.42
CA LYS A 32 -1.10 -0.85 20.40
C LYS A 32 -2.09 0.29 20.60
N GLY A 33 -2.42 0.95 19.50
CA GLY A 33 -3.41 2.02 19.53
C GLY A 33 -3.95 2.36 18.15
N THR A 34 -4.91 3.26 18.14
CA THR A 34 -5.51 3.84 16.93
C THR A 34 -5.21 5.33 16.90
N LEU A 35 -4.63 5.81 15.82
CA LEU A 35 -4.45 7.23 15.54
C LEU A 35 -5.31 7.63 14.34
N ILE A 36 -6.14 8.65 14.52
CA ILE A 36 -6.95 9.26 13.48
C ILE A 36 -6.40 10.67 13.24
N ARG A 37 -5.94 10.96 12.04
CA ARG A 37 -5.36 12.26 11.67
C ARG A 37 -6.41 13.17 11.10
N ASN A 38 -6.46 14.39 11.63
CA ASN A 38 -7.35 15.44 11.12
C ASN A 38 -6.76 16.09 9.86
N LYS A 39 -7.59 16.23 8.82
CA LYS A 39 -7.23 17.00 7.60
C LYS A 39 -7.94 18.35 7.49
N THR A 40 -8.84 18.71 8.42
CA THR A 40 -9.62 19.93 8.36
C THR A 40 -9.53 20.75 9.64
N SER A 41 -9.31 22.06 9.51
CA SER A 41 -9.13 23.02 10.63
C SER A 41 -10.40 23.32 11.44
N THR A 42 -11.59 22.95 10.97
CA THR A 42 -12.87 23.25 11.61
C THR A 42 -13.29 22.26 12.70
N PHE A 43 -12.56 21.16 12.80
CA PHE A 43 -12.90 20.00 13.65
C PHE A 43 -12.68 20.21 15.15
N ASN A 44 -11.76 21.09 15.55
CA ASN A 44 -11.32 21.21 16.95
C ASN A 44 -12.44 21.66 17.93
N ALA A 45 -13.37 22.49 17.48
CA ALA A 45 -14.45 22.97 18.33
C ALA A 45 -15.52 21.87 18.59
N GLU A 46 -15.87 21.13 17.54
CA GLU A 46 -16.87 20.05 17.61
C GLU A 46 -16.38 18.86 18.44
N LEU A 47 -15.08 18.53 18.32
CA LEU A 47 -14.50 17.41 19.06
C LEU A 47 -14.33 17.70 20.56
N ASN A 48 -13.93 18.91 20.92
CA ASN A 48 -13.90 19.33 22.33
C ASN A 48 -15.30 19.25 22.96
N LEU A 49 -16.33 19.58 22.21
CA LEU A 49 -17.73 19.43 22.63
C LEU A 49 -18.09 17.93 22.80
N ALA A 50 -17.67 17.08 21.84
CA ALA A 50 -17.93 15.65 21.85
C ALA A 50 -17.32 14.97 23.08
N ILE A 51 -16.07 15.22 23.42
CA ILE A 51 -15.38 14.66 24.59
C ILE A 51 -16.05 15.13 25.87
N LYS A 52 -16.40 16.41 25.98
CA LYS A 52 -17.05 16.97 27.16
C LYS A 52 -18.43 16.36 27.43
N HIS A 53 -19.15 15.93 26.40
CA HIS A 53 -20.51 15.43 26.49
C HIS A 53 -20.66 13.92 26.30
N ARG A 54 -19.56 13.13 26.32
CA ARG A 54 -19.55 11.67 26.13
C ARG A 54 -20.18 11.23 24.82
N LEU A 55 -19.86 11.92 23.73
CA LEU A 55 -20.41 11.65 22.41
C LEU A 55 -19.71 10.44 21.75
N ILE A 56 -20.43 9.77 20.83
CA ILE A 56 -19.86 8.67 20.05
C ILE A 56 -19.30 9.24 18.74
N ILE A 57 -18.03 8.97 18.48
CA ILE A 57 -17.36 9.37 17.25
C ILE A 57 -17.23 8.17 16.33
N PHE A 58 -17.81 8.25 15.13
CA PHE A 58 -17.63 7.26 14.08
C PHE A 58 -16.56 7.73 13.10
N TYR A 59 -15.54 6.91 12.90
CA TYR A 59 -14.63 7.06 11.80
C TYR A 59 -15.27 6.58 10.50
N CYS A 60 -15.14 7.35 9.42
CA CYS A 60 -15.58 6.97 8.09
C CYS A 60 -14.65 7.53 7.04
N ALA A 61 -14.38 6.76 5.99
CA ALA A 61 -13.59 7.22 4.84
C ALA A 61 -14.34 8.26 4.00
N ASP A 62 -15.70 8.21 4.04
CA ASP A 62 -16.60 9.14 3.35
C ASP A 62 -17.73 9.55 4.30
N LYS A 63 -17.69 10.82 4.70
CA LYS A 63 -18.66 11.44 5.63
C LYS A 63 -20.09 11.40 5.11
N GLU A 64 -20.29 11.60 3.81
CA GLU A 64 -21.64 11.62 3.22
C GLU A 64 -22.28 10.24 3.15
N SER A 65 -21.51 9.21 2.78
CA SER A 65 -21.96 7.81 2.82
C SER A 65 -22.25 7.35 4.24
N ALA A 66 -21.46 7.78 5.23
CA ALA A 66 -21.71 7.46 6.63
C ALA A 66 -22.98 8.14 7.16
N LYS A 67 -23.21 9.40 6.87
CA LYS A 67 -24.45 10.11 7.22
C LYS A 67 -25.70 9.47 6.58
N LYS A 68 -25.57 8.96 5.35
CA LYS A 68 -26.66 8.27 4.64
C LYS A 68 -26.97 6.92 5.28
N LYS A 69 -25.95 6.20 5.75
CA LYS A 69 -26.08 4.88 6.38
C LYS A 69 -26.48 4.97 7.86
N PHE A 70 -26.04 6.03 8.53
CA PHE A 70 -26.29 6.31 9.94
C PHE A 70 -26.74 7.76 10.08
N PRO A 71 -27.99 8.12 9.69
CA PRO A 71 -28.49 9.47 9.86
C PRO A 71 -28.37 9.87 11.33
N SER A 72 -28.04 11.13 11.58
CA SER A 72 -27.86 11.69 12.92
C SER A 72 -29.09 11.36 13.78
N GLN A 73 -28.95 10.39 14.66
CA GLN A 73 -29.98 10.06 15.66
C GLN A 73 -29.45 10.46 17.02
N LYS A 74 -30.18 11.29 17.75
CA LYS A 74 -30.04 11.37 19.18
C LYS A 74 -30.50 10.04 19.77
N ILE A 75 -29.55 9.20 20.17
CA ILE A 75 -29.84 7.99 20.96
C ILE A 75 -29.52 8.36 22.40
N ASN A 76 -30.54 8.51 23.24
CA ASN A 76 -30.40 8.82 24.68
C ASN A 76 -29.50 10.03 24.98
N ASP A 77 -29.74 11.17 24.33
CA ASP A 77 -28.93 12.41 24.47
C ASP A 77 -27.47 12.32 24.01
N ILE A 78 -27.12 11.28 23.26
CA ILE A 78 -25.79 11.14 22.66
C ILE A 78 -25.83 11.71 21.23
N GLU A 79 -25.05 12.75 20.95
CA GLU A 79 -24.80 13.22 19.60
C GLU A 79 -23.76 12.34 18.89
N ILE A 80 -23.99 12.03 17.61
CA ILE A 80 -23.11 11.21 16.80
C ILE A 80 -22.36 12.14 15.83
N PHE A 81 -21.03 12.14 15.93
CA PHE A 81 -20.16 12.87 15.02
C PHE A 81 -19.47 11.91 14.06
N TYR A 82 -19.37 12.34 12.81
CA TYR A 82 -18.62 11.63 11.76
C TYR A 82 -17.30 12.33 11.54
N TYR A 83 -16.23 11.56 11.59
CA TYR A 83 -14.87 12.03 11.40
C TYR A 83 -14.30 11.51 10.09
N GLU A 84 -13.75 12.40 9.27
CA GLU A 84 -13.09 12.09 8.01
C GLU A 84 -11.60 12.41 8.13
N GLY A 85 -10.75 11.39 7.96
CA GLY A 85 -9.30 11.53 8.09
C GLY A 85 -8.57 10.22 7.82
N ASP A 86 -7.25 10.30 7.71
CA ASP A 86 -6.43 9.10 7.63
C ASP A 86 -6.42 8.39 8.99
N LYS A 87 -6.47 7.06 8.99
CA LYS A 87 -6.52 6.23 10.18
C LYS A 87 -5.34 5.26 10.23
N TYR A 88 -4.66 5.21 11.36
CA TYR A 88 -3.69 4.17 11.66
C TYR A 88 -4.15 3.33 12.85
N GLU A 89 -4.01 2.01 12.73
CA GLU A 89 -4.25 1.02 13.79
C GLU A 89 -3.05 0.10 13.87
N GLY A 90 -2.31 0.15 14.98
CA GLY A 90 -1.10 -0.65 15.09
C GLY A 90 -0.24 -0.31 16.29
N GLU A 91 1.01 -0.64 16.19
CA GLU A 91 2.01 -0.52 17.25
C GLU A 91 2.66 0.86 17.24
N PHE A 92 2.98 1.37 18.43
CA PHE A 92 3.68 2.62 18.67
C PHE A 92 4.85 2.40 19.62
N ASN A 93 5.90 3.16 19.42
CA ASN A 93 7.03 3.27 20.34
C ASN A 93 7.48 4.74 20.36
N ASN A 94 7.44 5.39 21.53
CA ASN A 94 7.79 6.80 21.71
C ASN A 94 7.15 7.72 20.65
N ASP A 95 5.82 7.62 20.47
CA ASP A 95 5.05 8.37 19.47
C ASP A 95 5.31 8.02 18.00
N LEU A 96 6.28 7.19 17.69
CA LEU A 96 6.53 6.71 16.34
C LEU A 96 5.64 5.50 16.02
N ILE A 97 5.16 5.44 14.80
CA ILE A 97 4.56 4.23 14.25
C ILE A 97 5.67 3.21 14.06
N GLU A 98 5.51 2.03 14.71
CA GLU A 98 6.52 0.99 14.78
C GLU A 98 5.84 -0.38 14.72
N GLY A 99 6.56 -1.45 14.31
CA GLY A 99 6.02 -2.80 14.30
C GLY A 99 4.91 -3.02 13.29
N LYS A 100 3.91 -3.83 13.62
CA LYS A 100 2.80 -4.17 12.70
C LYS A 100 1.62 -3.24 12.83
N GLY A 101 1.05 -2.85 11.67
CA GLY A 101 -0.11 -1.97 11.67
C GLY A 101 -0.84 -1.88 10.33
N ILE A 102 -1.94 -1.14 10.38
CA ILE A 102 -2.79 -0.85 9.22
C ILE A 102 -2.94 0.67 9.12
N MET A 103 -2.54 1.22 7.97
CA MET A 103 -2.83 2.59 7.59
C MET A 103 -3.93 2.61 6.54
N THR A 104 -4.96 3.39 6.76
CA THR A 104 -6.05 3.61 5.80
C THR A 104 -6.16 5.09 5.53
N TRP A 105 -6.11 5.47 4.25
CA TRP A 105 -6.25 6.87 3.82
C TRP A 105 -7.67 7.18 3.37
N VAL A 106 -8.06 8.43 3.51
CA VAL A 106 -9.38 8.93 3.04
C VAL A 106 -9.59 8.66 1.56
N ASN A 107 -8.52 8.70 0.75
CA ASN A 107 -8.59 8.42 -0.69
C ASN A 107 -8.86 6.95 -1.02
N GLY A 108 -9.04 6.08 -0.02
CA GLY A 108 -9.32 4.66 -0.18
C GLY A 108 -8.09 3.75 -0.32
N ASN A 109 -6.89 4.30 -0.27
CA ASN A 109 -5.69 3.48 -0.19
C ASN A 109 -5.59 2.81 1.19
N LYS A 110 -4.94 1.64 1.25
CA LYS A 110 -4.69 0.91 2.50
C LYS A 110 -3.31 0.28 2.46
N TYR A 111 -2.53 0.46 3.53
CA TYR A 111 -1.32 -0.32 3.77
C TYR A 111 -1.54 -1.22 4.99
N GLU A 112 -1.08 -2.45 4.90
CA GLU A 112 -1.09 -3.44 5.97
C GLU A 112 0.27 -4.13 5.98
N GLY A 113 1.05 -3.96 7.07
CA GLY A 113 2.41 -4.46 7.10
C GLY A 113 3.23 -3.93 8.26
N GLU A 114 4.53 -3.98 8.07
CA GLU A 114 5.52 -3.55 9.05
C GLU A 114 5.89 -2.09 8.88
N PHE A 115 6.13 -1.44 10.02
CA PHE A 115 6.52 -0.03 10.10
C PHE A 115 7.79 0.11 10.94
N LYS A 116 8.60 1.09 10.57
CA LYS A 116 9.75 1.55 11.34
C LYS A 116 9.88 3.06 11.22
N ASN A 117 9.95 3.75 12.37
CA ASN A 117 10.09 5.20 12.42
C ASN A 117 9.08 5.96 11.53
N ASN A 118 7.79 5.57 11.54
CA ASN A 118 6.70 6.10 10.72
C ASN A 118 6.75 5.76 9.22
N PHE A 119 7.71 4.97 8.74
CA PHE A 119 7.81 4.50 7.36
C PHE A 119 7.34 3.05 7.22
N PHE A 120 6.86 2.65 6.05
CA PHE A 120 6.75 1.24 5.69
C PHE A 120 8.16 0.65 5.62
N ASP A 121 8.41 -0.41 6.38
CA ASP A 121 9.76 -1.02 6.45
C ASP A 121 9.60 -2.48 6.86
N GLY A 122 9.97 -3.40 6.01
CA GLY A 122 9.71 -4.84 6.14
C GLY A 122 8.65 -5.34 5.17
N GLU A 123 7.96 -6.42 5.52
CA GLU A 123 6.92 -7.02 4.67
C GLU A 123 5.60 -6.26 4.79
N GLY A 124 4.94 -6.05 3.64
CA GLY A 124 3.66 -5.36 3.63
C GLY A 124 2.87 -5.46 2.32
N LYS A 125 1.61 -5.03 2.40
CA LYS A 125 0.70 -4.93 1.26
C LYS A 125 0.12 -3.53 1.18
N LEU A 126 0.39 -2.84 0.08
CA LEU A 126 -0.20 -1.54 -0.26
C LEU A 126 -1.28 -1.74 -1.31
N THR A 127 -2.52 -1.49 -0.95
CA THR A 127 -3.69 -1.57 -1.83
C THR A 127 -4.14 -0.16 -2.18
N PHE A 128 -4.27 0.12 -3.47
CA PHE A 128 -4.73 1.40 -4.00
C PHE A 128 -6.26 1.42 -4.14
N ALA A 129 -6.86 2.59 -4.10
CA ALA A 129 -8.30 2.77 -4.35
C ALA A 129 -8.74 2.21 -5.72
N THR A 130 -7.84 2.17 -6.70
CA THR A 130 -8.02 1.56 -8.02
C THR A 130 -8.09 0.03 -8.00
N LYS A 131 -7.93 -0.60 -6.82
CA LYS A 131 -7.80 -2.05 -6.60
C LYS A 131 -6.49 -2.68 -7.07
N SER A 132 -5.58 -1.91 -7.66
CA SER A 132 -4.19 -2.37 -7.81
C SER A 132 -3.57 -2.59 -6.44
N TYR A 133 -2.59 -3.48 -6.33
CA TYR A 133 -1.86 -3.62 -5.07
C TYR A 133 -0.40 -4.03 -5.32
N TYR A 134 0.45 -3.62 -4.39
CA TYR A 134 1.79 -4.18 -4.23
C TYR A 134 1.83 -5.01 -2.95
N GLN A 135 2.48 -6.16 -3.01
CA GLN A 135 2.77 -7.01 -1.84
C GLN A 135 4.20 -7.49 -1.90
N GLY A 136 4.98 -7.19 -0.89
CA GLY A 136 6.40 -7.51 -0.82
C GLY A 136 7.14 -6.64 0.18
N GLN A 137 8.44 -6.49 -0.05
CA GLN A 137 9.35 -5.79 0.86
C GLN A 137 9.32 -4.28 0.65
N PHE A 138 9.39 -3.56 1.76
CA PHE A 138 9.51 -2.11 1.82
C PHE A 138 10.76 -1.71 2.61
N LYS A 139 11.36 -0.60 2.23
CA LYS A 139 12.41 0.08 2.97
C LYS A 139 12.18 1.57 2.91
N GLU A 140 12.07 2.22 4.09
CA GLU A 140 11.83 3.66 4.19
C GLU A 140 10.70 4.18 3.29
N GLY A 141 9.60 3.40 3.20
CA GLY A 141 8.42 3.72 2.39
C GLY A 141 8.49 3.29 0.92
N MET A 142 9.61 2.80 0.42
CA MET A 142 9.78 2.41 -0.98
C MET A 142 9.78 0.89 -1.15
N GLN A 143 9.25 0.40 -2.28
CA GLN A 143 9.32 -1.02 -2.64
C GLN A 143 10.78 -1.41 -2.93
N VAL A 144 11.22 -2.52 -2.32
CA VAL A 144 12.58 -3.07 -2.50
C VAL A 144 12.51 -4.59 -2.54
N GLY A 145 13.63 -5.24 -2.91
CA GLY A 145 13.75 -6.69 -2.86
C GLY A 145 12.70 -7.40 -3.71
N LYS A 146 12.11 -8.47 -3.23
CA LYS A 146 11.08 -9.23 -3.96
C LYS A 146 9.68 -8.74 -3.66
N GLY A 147 8.84 -8.65 -4.70
CA GLY A 147 7.46 -8.24 -4.54
C GLY A 147 6.61 -8.45 -5.78
N ILE A 148 5.30 -8.50 -5.54
CA ILE A 148 4.27 -8.67 -6.55
C ILE A 148 3.49 -7.39 -6.68
N PHE A 149 3.34 -6.87 -7.90
CA PHE A 149 2.39 -5.81 -8.22
C PHE A 149 1.28 -6.37 -9.11
N SER A 150 0.03 -6.26 -8.64
CA SER A 150 -1.16 -6.58 -9.42
C SER A 150 -1.84 -5.28 -9.85
N TYR A 151 -1.97 -5.10 -11.13
CA TYR A 151 -2.58 -3.92 -11.74
C TYR A 151 -4.10 -4.10 -11.88
N SER A 152 -4.84 -3.02 -11.80
CA SER A 152 -6.31 -3.03 -11.95
C SER A 152 -6.80 -3.45 -13.35
N ASN A 153 -5.92 -3.36 -14.35
CA ASN A 153 -6.20 -3.83 -15.72
C ASN A 153 -6.00 -5.35 -15.90
N GLY A 154 -5.56 -6.06 -14.86
CA GLY A 154 -5.31 -7.50 -14.88
C GLY A 154 -3.86 -7.90 -15.15
N ASP A 155 -2.96 -6.95 -15.44
CA ASP A 155 -1.54 -7.23 -15.53
C ASP A 155 -0.96 -7.60 -14.16
N LYS A 156 0.16 -8.32 -14.14
CA LYS A 156 0.87 -8.68 -12.91
C LYS A 156 2.38 -8.66 -13.14
N TYR A 157 3.10 -8.08 -12.21
CA TYR A 157 4.55 -8.20 -12.13
C TYR A 157 4.92 -8.97 -10.85
N ASP A 158 5.83 -9.91 -10.98
CA ASP A 158 6.41 -10.69 -9.88
C ASP A 158 7.93 -10.71 -10.08
N GLY A 159 8.66 -10.02 -9.24
CA GLY A 159 10.09 -9.84 -9.46
C GLY A 159 10.78 -8.96 -8.42
N GLU A 160 11.94 -8.49 -8.82
CA GLU A 160 12.80 -7.66 -7.99
C GLU A 160 12.45 -6.17 -8.15
N TRP A 161 12.64 -5.43 -7.05
CA TRP A 161 12.33 -4.01 -6.93
C TRP A 161 13.49 -3.26 -6.31
N ASN A 162 13.72 -2.06 -6.78
CA ASN A 162 14.67 -1.13 -6.20
C ASN A 162 14.09 0.28 -6.21
N ASN A 163 13.94 0.87 -5.03
CA ASN A 163 13.39 2.23 -4.85
C ASN A 163 12.09 2.48 -5.63
N GLY A 164 11.16 1.51 -5.59
CA GLY A 164 9.85 1.61 -6.24
C GLY A 164 9.83 1.29 -7.73
N LEU A 165 10.97 0.94 -8.32
CA LEU A 165 11.09 0.57 -9.75
C LEU A 165 11.38 -0.93 -9.90
N LYS A 166 10.88 -1.53 -11.00
CA LYS A 166 11.25 -2.91 -11.37
C LYS A 166 12.72 -2.95 -11.73
N GLU A 167 13.43 -3.89 -11.11
CA GLU A 167 14.88 -4.07 -11.27
C GLU A 167 15.22 -5.55 -11.25
N GLY A 168 16.38 -5.96 -11.79
CA GLY A 168 16.85 -7.35 -11.74
C GLY A 168 15.95 -8.32 -12.49
N GLN A 169 15.69 -9.49 -11.91
CA GLN A 169 14.87 -10.53 -12.53
C GLN A 169 13.39 -10.36 -12.20
N GLY A 170 12.53 -10.53 -13.23
CA GLY A 170 11.11 -10.44 -13.02
C GLY A 170 10.26 -11.07 -14.12
N ARG A 171 9.06 -11.45 -13.74
CA ARG A 171 8.02 -12.01 -14.59
C ARG A 171 6.88 -10.98 -14.70
N TYR A 172 6.54 -10.58 -15.92
CA TYR A 172 5.39 -9.73 -16.20
C TYR A 172 4.36 -10.53 -16.99
N GLU A 173 3.16 -10.63 -16.46
CA GLU A 173 2.01 -11.25 -17.10
C GLU A 173 1.07 -10.13 -17.56
N TYR A 174 0.84 -10.06 -18.85
CA TYR A 174 -0.09 -9.10 -19.46
C TYR A 174 -1.51 -9.67 -19.42
N HIS A 175 -2.50 -8.84 -19.27
CA HIS A 175 -3.91 -9.22 -19.26
C HIS A 175 -4.38 -9.90 -20.57
N ASN A 176 -3.66 -9.67 -21.69
CA ASN A 176 -3.91 -10.31 -22.97
C ASN A 176 -3.34 -11.74 -23.06
N GLY A 177 -2.67 -12.21 -22.01
CA GLY A 177 -2.05 -13.55 -21.94
C GLY A 177 -0.59 -13.61 -22.36
N ASP A 178 0.00 -12.51 -22.82
CA ASP A 178 1.45 -12.45 -23.06
C ASP A 178 2.22 -12.52 -21.74
N ILE A 179 3.46 -13.03 -21.79
CA ILE A 179 4.32 -13.15 -20.62
C ILE A 179 5.74 -12.71 -21.00
N TYR A 180 6.34 -11.87 -20.18
CA TYR A 180 7.77 -11.60 -20.23
C TYR A 180 8.44 -12.15 -18.97
N VAL A 181 9.55 -12.84 -19.12
CA VAL A 181 10.44 -13.30 -18.05
C VAL A 181 11.85 -12.89 -18.40
N GLY A 182 12.47 -12.03 -17.61
CA GLY A 182 13.81 -11.57 -17.91
C GLY A 182 14.27 -10.43 -17.02
N GLN A 183 15.29 -9.73 -17.53
CA GLN A 183 15.95 -8.64 -16.82
C GLN A 183 15.17 -7.33 -16.97
N TRP A 184 15.16 -6.57 -15.89
CA TRP A 184 14.54 -5.25 -15.77
C TRP A 184 15.58 -4.25 -15.24
N LYS A 185 15.48 -3.02 -15.73
CA LYS A 185 16.26 -1.90 -15.23
C LYS A 185 15.41 -0.65 -15.26
N ASN A 186 15.12 -0.08 -14.06
CA ASN A 186 14.29 1.13 -13.92
C ASN A 186 12.95 1.01 -14.70
N ASP A 187 12.17 -0.04 -14.46
CA ASP A 187 10.89 -0.36 -15.14
C ASP A 187 10.99 -0.75 -16.63
N ILE A 188 12.19 -0.84 -17.19
CA ILE A 188 12.45 -1.11 -18.60
C ILE A 188 12.98 -2.53 -18.77
N LYS A 189 12.46 -3.28 -19.76
CA LYS A 189 13.05 -4.58 -20.15
C LYS A 189 14.42 -4.31 -20.77
N GLU A 190 15.42 -4.96 -20.19
CA GLU A 190 16.82 -4.77 -20.55
C GLU A 190 17.57 -6.11 -20.43
N GLY A 191 18.64 -6.32 -21.20
CA GLY A 191 19.44 -7.55 -21.14
C GLY A 191 18.72 -8.79 -21.66
N ASN A 192 18.93 -9.95 -21.08
CA ASN A 192 18.35 -11.19 -21.55
C ASN A 192 16.93 -11.41 -21.04
N GLY A 193 16.04 -11.87 -21.93
CA GLY A 193 14.67 -12.17 -21.57
C GLY A 193 13.94 -13.04 -22.58
N ILE A 194 12.87 -13.66 -22.08
CA ILE A 194 11.97 -14.51 -22.83
C ILE A 194 10.61 -13.81 -22.90
N PHE A 195 10.07 -13.69 -24.09
CA PHE A 195 8.69 -13.23 -24.30
C PHE A 195 7.86 -14.35 -24.91
N ILE A 196 6.79 -14.73 -24.22
CA ILE A 196 5.85 -15.75 -24.65
C ILE A 196 4.56 -15.01 -25.01
N TYR A 197 4.16 -15.12 -26.25
CA TYR A 197 2.92 -14.53 -26.75
C TYR A 197 1.71 -15.41 -26.39
N ALA A 198 0.54 -14.83 -26.32
CA ALA A 198 -0.72 -15.53 -26.06
C ALA A 198 -1.00 -16.65 -27.09
N ASN A 199 -0.55 -16.48 -28.34
CA ASN A 199 -0.62 -17.49 -29.40
C ASN A 199 0.45 -18.61 -29.27
N LYS A 200 1.27 -18.57 -28.21
CA LYS A 200 2.36 -19.50 -27.88
C LYS A 200 3.64 -19.34 -28.72
N ASP A 201 3.74 -18.34 -29.56
CA ASP A 201 5.03 -17.95 -30.12
C ASP A 201 5.96 -17.54 -28.97
N LYS A 202 7.26 -17.72 -29.15
CA LYS A 202 8.27 -17.40 -28.14
C LYS A 202 9.42 -16.63 -28.75
N TYR A 203 9.84 -15.56 -28.12
CA TYR A 203 11.13 -14.93 -28.34
C TYR A 203 12.04 -15.17 -27.15
N GLU A 204 13.29 -15.51 -27.39
CA GLU A 204 14.35 -15.64 -26.42
C GLU A 204 15.60 -14.90 -26.93
N GLY A 205 16.04 -13.87 -26.25
CA GLY A 205 17.16 -13.05 -26.70
C GLY A 205 17.35 -11.79 -25.90
N ASN A 206 18.11 -10.86 -26.51
CA ASN A 206 18.43 -9.59 -25.89
C ASN A 206 17.30 -8.55 -26.04
N TRP A 207 17.22 -7.71 -25.02
CA TRP A 207 16.29 -6.59 -24.90
C TRP A 207 17.07 -5.30 -24.63
N GLU A 208 16.70 -4.23 -25.30
CA GLU A 208 17.18 -2.88 -25.02
C GLU A 208 15.99 -1.91 -25.08
N LYS A 209 15.77 -1.14 -24.01
CA LYS A 209 14.68 -0.13 -23.92
C LYS A 209 13.30 -0.68 -24.31
N ASN A 210 12.93 -1.87 -23.77
CA ASN A 210 11.70 -2.60 -24.06
C ASN A 210 11.58 -3.20 -25.48
N MET A 211 12.60 -3.09 -26.31
CA MET A 211 12.63 -3.63 -27.68
C MET A 211 13.52 -4.88 -27.74
N LYS A 212 13.19 -5.80 -28.63
CA LYS A 212 14.06 -6.91 -28.96
C LYS A 212 15.23 -6.35 -29.77
N GLU A 213 16.44 -6.64 -29.35
CA GLU A 213 17.65 -6.10 -29.96
C GLU A 213 18.78 -7.15 -29.97
N GLY A 214 19.60 -7.15 -31.03
CA GLY A 214 20.73 -8.06 -31.15
C GLY A 214 20.33 -9.53 -31.38
N LYS A 215 21.13 -10.46 -30.88
CA LYS A 215 20.92 -11.89 -31.13
C LYS A 215 19.72 -12.44 -30.38
N GLY A 216 18.89 -13.22 -31.08
CA GLY A 216 17.73 -13.86 -30.47
C GLY A 216 17.18 -15.00 -31.33
N VAL A 217 16.27 -15.72 -30.72
CA VAL A 217 15.57 -16.87 -31.28
C VAL A 217 14.07 -16.62 -31.22
N LEU A 218 13.41 -16.67 -32.36
CA LEU A 218 11.95 -16.71 -32.47
C LEU A 218 11.52 -18.15 -32.74
N ILE A 219 10.62 -18.67 -31.95
CA ILE A 219 10.00 -19.99 -32.13
C ILE A 219 8.51 -19.75 -32.29
N TYR A 220 7.99 -20.12 -33.46
CA TYR A 220 6.59 -19.98 -33.77
C TYR A 220 5.78 -21.18 -33.29
N ASN A 221 4.50 -20.97 -33.02
CA ASN A 221 3.60 -22.02 -32.54
C ASN A 221 3.45 -23.22 -33.53
N ASN A 222 3.70 -22.98 -34.84
CA ASN A 222 3.71 -24.03 -35.86
C ASN A 222 5.01 -24.85 -35.87
N GLY A 223 5.98 -24.51 -35.02
CA GLY A 223 7.28 -25.20 -34.91
C GLY A 223 8.39 -24.54 -35.75
N ASP A 224 8.12 -23.56 -36.56
CA ASP A 224 9.14 -22.79 -37.28
C ASP A 224 10.07 -22.06 -36.31
N LYS A 225 11.32 -21.89 -36.70
CA LYS A 225 12.34 -21.22 -35.91
C LYS A 225 13.12 -20.20 -36.78
N TYR A 226 13.29 -19.01 -36.25
CA TYR A 226 14.27 -18.04 -36.73
C TYR A 226 15.34 -17.84 -35.67
N GLU A 227 16.59 -17.86 -36.05
CA GLU A 227 17.73 -17.53 -35.19
C GLU A 227 18.62 -16.52 -35.90
N GLY A 228 18.79 -15.34 -35.36
CA GLY A 228 19.50 -14.27 -36.00
C GLY A 228 19.56 -12.99 -35.18
N GLU A 229 19.97 -11.92 -35.85
CA GLU A 229 19.96 -10.59 -35.26
C GLU A 229 18.61 -9.92 -35.49
N LEU A 230 18.10 -9.29 -34.44
CA LEU A 230 16.92 -8.44 -34.47
C LEU A 230 17.34 -6.99 -34.20
N LYS A 231 16.64 -6.05 -34.79
CA LYS A 231 16.84 -4.61 -34.60
C LYS A 231 15.49 -3.95 -34.39
N SER A 232 15.30 -3.35 -33.19
CA SER A 232 14.08 -2.60 -32.84
C SER A 232 12.79 -3.40 -33.09
N ASN A 233 12.75 -4.67 -32.64
CA ASN A 233 11.66 -5.64 -32.81
C ASN A 233 11.49 -6.25 -34.23
N LEU A 234 12.36 -5.92 -35.17
CA LEU A 234 12.35 -6.45 -36.55
C LEU A 234 13.41 -7.51 -36.76
#